data_85e1d4ec6f0ac1c14c74ecd3427ed711
#
_entry.id   85e1d4ec6f0ac1c14c74ecd3427ed711
#
_cell.length_a   1.000
_cell.length_b   1.000
_cell.length_c   1.000
_cell.angle_alpha   90.00
_cell.angle_beta   90.00
_cell.angle_gamma   90.00
#
_symmetry.space_group_name_H-M   'P 1'
#
loop_
_entity.id
_entity.type
_entity.pdbx_description
1 polymer ?
#
loop_
_entity_poly.entity_id
_entity_poly.type
_entity_poly.pdbx_seq_one_letter_code
_entity_poly.pdbx_strand_id
1 'polypeptide(L)'
;GGAAAASASPIEITSAPVRVAILAEPLVCPTLAADLVTRLKLVPITETDTPDYTHYLHLTTERLELREQSSGTTGPLYVDFVAGRAAHRRRFGGGRNQSLARAVGLKGGISPTVVDVTAGLGRDGFVLACLGCTVELVERSPIIAALLRDGLSRAVRDPEIGALVGERLRLVEADSREFLLLLPESLYPDVI
;
A
#
# COMPACT_ATOMS: atom_id res chain seq x y z
N GLY A 1 -54.38 -3.45 -22.97
CA GLY A 1 -53.10 -4.11 -22.89
C GLY A 1 -52.23 -3.34 -21.89
N GLY A 2 -52.20 -3.80 -20.63
CA GLY A 2 -51.35 -3.22 -19.58
C GLY A 2 -50.01 -3.94 -19.57
N ALA A 3 -48.92 -3.26 -19.82
CA ALA A 3 -47.59 -3.77 -19.62
C ALA A 3 -47.21 -3.63 -18.13
N ALA A 4 -47.06 -4.76 -17.44
CA ALA A 4 -46.53 -4.81 -16.09
C ALA A 4 -45.03 -4.48 -16.12
N ALA A 5 -44.66 -3.38 -15.51
CA ALA A 5 -43.26 -3.07 -15.26
C ALA A 5 -42.75 -4.00 -14.16
N ALA A 6 -41.82 -4.88 -14.53
CA ALA A 6 -41.09 -5.69 -13.58
C ALA A 6 -40.15 -4.79 -12.76
N SER A 7 -40.46 -4.59 -11.48
CA SER A 7 -39.57 -3.92 -10.53
C SER A 7 -38.39 -4.84 -10.25
N ALA A 8 -37.22 -4.51 -10.78
CA ALA A 8 -35.99 -5.16 -10.38
C ALA A 8 -35.67 -4.74 -8.95
N SER A 9 -35.70 -5.70 -8.03
CA SER A 9 -35.23 -5.50 -6.66
C SER A 9 -33.72 -5.18 -6.68
N PRO A 10 -33.25 -4.24 -5.89
CA PRO A 10 -31.82 -3.97 -5.81
C PRO A 10 -31.10 -5.21 -5.27
N ILE A 11 -30.03 -5.61 -5.98
CA ILE A 11 -29.13 -6.67 -5.50
C ILE A 11 -28.42 -6.11 -4.27
N GLU A 12 -28.86 -6.50 -3.09
CA GLU A 12 -28.10 -6.29 -1.86
C GLU A 12 -26.83 -7.14 -1.93
N ILE A 13 -25.72 -6.52 -2.25
CA ILE A 13 -24.40 -7.13 -2.09
C ILE A 13 -24.05 -7.04 -0.61
N THR A 14 -24.58 -7.95 0.18
CA THR A 14 -24.16 -8.16 1.57
C THR A 14 -22.84 -8.93 1.54
N SER A 15 -21.73 -8.24 1.32
CA SER A 15 -20.43 -8.82 1.62
C SER A 15 -20.28 -8.93 3.13
N ALA A 16 -19.97 -10.13 3.63
CA ALA A 16 -19.65 -10.31 5.03
C ALA A 16 -18.52 -9.33 5.43
N PRO A 17 -18.54 -8.76 6.64
CA PRO A 17 -17.53 -7.81 7.06
C PRO A 17 -16.14 -8.46 7.00
N VAL A 18 -15.17 -7.75 6.40
CA VAL A 18 -13.78 -8.20 6.34
C VAL A 18 -13.23 -8.23 7.76
N ARG A 19 -12.82 -9.42 8.21
CA ARG A 19 -12.18 -9.64 9.51
C ARG A 19 -10.77 -10.14 9.29
N VAL A 20 -9.80 -9.44 9.86
CA VAL A 20 -8.37 -9.73 9.69
C VAL A 20 -7.76 -10.18 11.01
N ALA A 21 -7.01 -11.28 10.98
CA ALA A 21 -6.18 -11.77 12.07
C ALA A 21 -4.70 -11.61 11.72
N ILE A 22 -3.80 -12.02 12.60
CA ILE A 22 -2.36 -12.06 12.33
C ILE A 22 -1.78 -13.43 12.66
N LEU A 23 -1.04 -13.99 11.72
CA LEU A 23 -0.25 -15.22 11.85
C LEU A 23 1.23 -14.85 11.72
N ALA A 24 2.03 -15.19 12.72
CA ALA A 24 3.47 -14.99 12.67
C ALA A 24 4.19 -16.35 12.61
N GLU A 25 5.19 -16.46 11.75
CA GLU A 25 6.06 -17.65 11.73
C GLU A 25 6.87 -17.76 13.02
N PRO A 26 7.18 -19.00 13.47
CA PRO A 26 7.88 -19.22 14.75
C PRO A 26 9.26 -18.56 14.85
N LEU A 27 9.94 -18.34 13.72
CA LEU A 27 11.27 -17.73 13.67
C LEU A 27 11.26 -16.20 13.57
N VAL A 28 10.08 -15.60 13.51
CA VAL A 28 9.94 -14.12 13.50
C VAL A 28 10.22 -13.59 14.91
N CYS A 29 10.87 -12.43 14.96
CA CYS A 29 11.12 -11.72 16.22
C CYS A 29 9.79 -11.46 16.98
N PRO A 30 9.62 -11.97 18.22
CA PRO A 30 8.36 -11.84 18.95
C PRO A 30 7.94 -10.38 19.20
N THR A 31 8.88 -9.47 19.36
CA THR A 31 8.58 -8.04 19.57
C THR A 31 7.95 -7.40 18.34
N LEU A 32 8.37 -7.80 17.14
CA LEU A 32 7.77 -7.31 15.89
C LEU A 32 6.33 -7.78 15.74
N ALA A 33 6.05 -9.05 16.03
CA ALA A 33 4.70 -9.59 16.01
C ALA A 33 3.81 -8.89 17.04
N ALA A 34 4.29 -8.68 18.27
CA ALA A 34 3.56 -8.00 19.35
C ALA A 34 3.27 -6.53 19.00
N ASP A 35 4.20 -5.83 18.36
CA ASP A 35 3.99 -4.45 17.88
C ASP A 35 2.85 -4.37 16.86
N LEU A 36 2.85 -5.26 15.88
CA LEU A 36 1.78 -5.33 14.87
C LEU A 36 0.42 -5.66 15.49
N VAL A 37 0.37 -6.64 16.40
CA VAL A 37 -0.85 -6.98 17.15
C VAL A 37 -1.42 -5.76 17.87
N THR A 38 -0.57 -5.03 18.60
CA THR A 38 -0.98 -3.87 19.38
C THR A 38 -1.41 -2.72 18.50
N ARG A 39 -0.59 -2.37 17.52
CA ARG A 39 -0.82 -1.22 16.64
C ARG A 39 -2.05 -1.40 15.75
N LEU A 40 -2.23 -2.58 15.20
CA LEU A 40 -3.34 -2.90 14.30
C LEU A 40 -4.57 -3.45 15.03
N LYS A 41 -4.49 -3.68 16.34
CA LYS A 41 -5.54 -4.28 17.18
C LYS A 41 -6.05 -5.61 16.61
N LEU A 42 -5.13 -6.44 16.12
CA LEU A 42 -5.45 -7.72 15.53
C LEU A 42 -5.39 -8.83 16.58
N VAL A 43 -6.11 -9.93 16.29
CA VAL A 43 -6.04 -11.15 17.10
C VAL A 43 -4.94 -12.06 16.54
N PRO A 44 -3.97 -12.47 17.35
CA PRO A 44 -2.98 -13.46 16.93
C PRO A 44 -3.65 -14.83 16.78
N ILE A 45 -3.32 -15.53 15.71
CA ILE A 45 -3.79 -16.90 15.42
C ILE A 45 -2.61 -17.82 15.18
N THR A 46 -2.85 -19.13 15.27
CA THR A 46 -1.94 -20.18 14.88
C THR A 46 -2.42 -20.88 13.61
N GLU A 47 -1.59 -21.70 12.99
CA GLU A 47 -1.96 -22.46 11.78
C GLU A 47 -3.13 -23.44 12.02
N THR A 48 -3.33 -23.85 13.28
CA THR A 48 -4.37 -24.81 13.67
C THR A 48 -5.69 -24.14 14.01
N ASP A 49 -5.72 -22.82 14.15
CA ASP A 49 -6.95 -22.10 14.43
C ASP A 49 -7.87 -22.16 13.20
N THR A 50 -9.10 -22.63 13.38
CA THR A 50 -10.15 -22.57 12.37
C THR A 50 -10.90 -21.26 12.54
N PRO A 51 -10.55 -20.23 11.80
CA PRO A 51 -10.96 -18.90 12.20
C PRO A 51 -12.27 -18.46 11.56
N ASP A 52 -12.97 -17.67 12.30
CA ASP A 52 -14.01 -16.75 11.87
C ASP A 52 -13.43 -15.54 11.09
N TYR A 53 -12.24 -15.64 10.54
CA TYR A 53 -11.57 -14.55 9.82
C TYR A 53 -11.64 -14.78 8.31
N THR A 54 -11.78 -13.70 7.56
CA THR A 54 -11.79 -13.75 6.09
C THR A 54 -10.38 -13.63 5.52
N HIS A 55 -9.51 -12.91 6.23
CA HIS A 55 -8.12 -12.67 5.86
C HIS A 55 -7.20 -12.75 7.07
N TYR A 56 -5.91 -12.91 6.83
CA TYR A 56 -4.89 -12.77 7.86
C TYR A 56 -3.63 -12.09 7.32
N LEU A 57 -3.02 -11.26 8.16
CA LEU A 57 -1.67 -10.80 7.95
C LEU A 57 -0.74 -11.93 8.31
N HIS A 58 0.07 -12.38 7.36
CA HIS A 58 1.10 -13.39 7.56
C HIS A 58 2.46 -12.70 7.70
N LEU A 59 3.00 -12.70 8.90
CA LEU A 59 4.32 -12.19 9.17
C LEU A 59 5.33 -13.33 9.02
N THR A 60 6.03 -13.34 7.91
CA THR A 60 7.09 -14.29 7.59
C THR A 60 8.46 -13.75 8.00
N THR A 61 9.49 -14.58 7.94
CA THR A 61 10.87 -14.12 8.13
C THR A 61 11.36 -13.17 7.04
N GLU A 62 10.69 -13.14 5.90
CA GLU A 62 11.09 -12.33 4.75
C GLU A 62 10.29 -11.02 4.64
N ARG A 63 8.97 -11.07 4.94
CA ARG A 63 8.06 -9.94 4.69
C ARG A 63 6.70 -10.10 5.36
N LEU A 64 5.94 -9.03 5.36
CA LEU A 64 4.52 -9.03 5.72
C LEU A 64 3.64 -9.23 4.48
N GLU A 65 2.67 -10.15 4.57
CA GLU A 65 1.74 -10.49 3.50
C GLU A 65 0.29 -10.43 4.01
N LEU A 66 -0.64 -10.01 3.16
CA LEU A 66 -2.07 -10.22 3.40
C LEU A 66 -2.54 -11.41 2.58
N ARG A 67 -3.16 -12.39 3.24
CA ARG A 67 -3.69 -13.61 2.62
C ARG A 67 -5.17 -13.75 2.87
N GLU A 68 -5.88 -14.28 1.90
CA GLU A 68 -7.27 -14.69 2.03
C GLU A 68 -7.35 -16.08 2.67
N GLN A 69 -8.32 -16.29 3.59
CA GLN A 69 -8.51 -17.58 4.29
C GLN A 69 -9.04 -18.66 3.36
N SER A 70 -9.93 -18.29 2.45
CA SER A 70 -10.76 -19.22 1.68
C SER A 70 -10.17 -19.60 0.35
N SER A 71 -9.05 -20.05 0.15
CA SER A 71 -8.68 -20.71 -1.10
C SER A 71 -7.42 -20.30 -1.83
N GLY A 72 -6.71 -21.24 -2.20
CA GLY A 72 -5.56 -21.33 -3.03
C GLY A 72 -5.57 -20.75 -4.45
N THR A 73 -6.43 -19.84 -4.81
CA THR A 73 -6.46 -19.26 -6.16
C THR A 73 -5.85 -17.86 -6.22
N THR A 74 -5.89 -17.11 -5.11
CA THR A 74 -5.31 -15.77 -5.06
C THR A 74 -3.98 -15.82 -4.31
N GLY A 75 -2.91 -15.37 -4.94
CA GLY A 75 -1.60 -15.26 -4.30
C GLY A 75 -1.61 -14.21 -3.18
N PRO A 76 -0.59 -14.21 -2.29
CA PRO A 76 -0.47 -13.24 -1.22
C PRO A 76 -0.31 -11.82 -1.77
N LEU A 77 -0.95 -10.86 -1.10
CA LEU A 77 -0.74 -9.44 -1.37
C LEU A 77 0.38 -8.91 -0.48
N TYR A 78 1.41 -8.35 -1.07
CA TYR A 78 2.54 -7.72 -0.39
C TYR A 78 3.13 -6.60 -1.23
N VAL A 79 3.97 -5.78 -0.63
CA VAL A 79 4.69 -4.70 -1.32
C VAL A 79 6.13 -5.14 -1.60
N ASP A 80 6.57 -5.02 -2.83
CA ASP A 80 7.96 -5.32 -3.22
C ASP A 80 8.46 -4.31 -4.26
N PHE A 81 9.24 -3.35 -3.80
CA PHE A 81 9.85 -2.34 -4.65
C PHE A 81 11.15 -2.83 -5.30
N VAL A 82 11.82 -3.81 -4.70
CA VAL A 82 13.09 -4.35 -5.20
C VAL A 82 12.87 -5.18 -6.47
N ALA A 83 11.94 -6.15 -6.44
CA ALA A 83 11.54 -6.90 -7.63
C ALA A 83 10.84 -6.00 -8.66
N GLY A 84 10.04 -5.04 -8.19
CA GLY A 84 9.37 -4.03 -9.02
C GLY A 84 10.32 -3.16 -9.83
N ARG A 85 11.57 -2.94 -9.37
CA ARG A 85 12.60 -2.19 -10.09
C ARG A 85 12.91 -2.76 -11.47
N ALA A 86 13.05 -4.07 -11.59
CA ALA A 86 13.32 -4.71 -12.89
C ALA A 86 12.10 -4.60 -13.82
N ALA A 87 10.90 -4.70 -13.27
CA ALA A 87 9.65 -4.47 -14.00
C ALA A 87 9.49 -2.99 -14.38
N HIS A 88 9.87 -2.07 -13.51
CA HIS A 88 9.87 -0.63 -13.77
C HIS A 88 10.81 -0.27 -14.92
N ARG A 89 12.06 -0.73 -14.91
CA ARG A 89 13.02 -0.48 -16.02
C ARG A 89 12.52 -1.00 -17.36
N ARG A 90 11.85 -2.15 -17.38
CA ARG A 90 11.26 -2.73 -18.61
C ARG A 90 10.00 -2.01 -19.08
N ARG A 91 9.17 -1.57 -18.16
CA ARG A 91 7.84 -0.98 -18.45
C ARG A 91 7.92 0.53 -18.70
N PHE A 92 8.94 1.19 -18.15
CA PHE A 92 9.06 2.63 -18.07
C PHE A 92 10.41 3.18 -18.56
N GLY A 93 11.06 2.49 -19.49
CA GLY A 93 12.27 2.97 -20.17
C GLY A 93 12.10 4.28 -20.94
N GLY A 94 10.86 4.82 -21.01
CA GLY A 94 10.53 6.11 -21.62
C GLY A 94 10.81 7.36 -20.74
N GLY A 95 11.23 7.16 -19.50
CA GLY A 95 11.60 8.26 -18.60
C GLY A 95 10.48 9.29 -18.36
N ARG A 96 10.82 10.58 -18.39
CA ARG A 96 9.91 11.71 -18.09
C ARG A 96 8.78 11.92 -19.11
N ASN A 97 8.76 11.19 -20.21
CA ASN A 97 7.70 11.28 -21.23
C ASN A 97 6.46 10.44 -20.95
N GLN A 98 6.43 9.71 -19.84
CA GLN A 98 5.29 8.90 -19.45
C GLN A 98 4.08 9.75 -19.07
N SER A 99 2.88 9.16 -19.16
CA SER A 99 1.63 9.83 -18.82
C SER A 99 1.64 10.33 -17.37
N LEU A 100 2.13 9.51 -16.42
CA LEU A 100 2.23 9.87 -15.01
C LEU A 100 3.19 11.05 -14.80
N ALA A 101 4.38 11.01 -15.41
CA ALA A 101 5.36 12.10 -15.34
C ALA A 101 4.80 13.42 -15.90
N ARG A 102 4.05 13.35 -17.00
CA ARG A 102 3.39 14.53 -17.59
C ARG A 102 2.26 15.05 -16.70
N ALA A 103 1.49 14.16 -16.07
CA ALA A 103 0.38 14.54 -15.20
C ALA A 103 0.86 15.36 -14.00
N VAL A 104 2.03 14.98 -13.41
CA VAL A 104 2.63 15.74 -12.30
C VAL A 104 3.53 16.89 -12.74
N GLY A 105 3.55 17.23 -14.03
CA GLY A 105 4.28 18.39 -14.55
C GLY A 105 5.80 18.22 -14.57
N LEU A 106 6.33 16.99 -14.60
CA LEU A 106 7.75 16.72 -14.73
C LEU A 106 8.31 17.28 -16.05
N LYS A 107 8.95 18.44 -15.99
CA LYS A 107 9.58 19.12 -17.13
C LYS A 107 11.06 19.41 -16.82
N GLY A 108 11.91 19.33 -17.83
CA GLY A 108 13.25 19.87 -17.94
C GLY A 108 14.01 20.25 -16.67
N GLY A 109 14.33 19.30 -15.77
CA GLY A 109 15.12 19.58 -14.58
C GLY A 109 14.33 19.87 -13.28
N ILE A 110 13.02 20.11 -13.36
CA ILE A 110 12.17 20.32 -12.19
C ILE A 110 11.69 18.94 -11.69
N SER A 111 11.82 18.71 -10.38
CA SER A 111 11.33 17.51 -9.71
C SER A 111 10.37 17.98 -8.62
N PRO A 112 9.05 17.89 -8.86
CA PRO A 112 8.04 18.38 -7.93
C PRO A 112 7.98 17.55 -6.65
N THR A 113 7.47 18.18 -5.59
CA THR A 113 6.95 17.51 -4.41
C THR A 113 5.52 17.06 -4.68
N VAL A 114 5.22 15.82 -4.35
CA VAL A 114 3.92 15.19 -4.63
C VAL A 114 3.33 14.61 -3.36
N VAL A 115 2.03 14.79 -3.16
CA VAL A 115 1.26 14.04 -2.16
C VAL A 115 0.33 13.08 -2.89
N ASP A 116 0.61 11.77 -2.76
CA ASP A 116 -0.29 10.73 -3.24
C ASP A 116 -1.32 10.43 -2.13
N VAL A 117 -2.52 10.99 -2.27
CA VAL A 117 -3.61 10.87 -1.29
C VAL A 117 -4.34 9.53 -1.33
N THR A 118 -3.95 8.64 -2.23
CA THR A 118 -4.51 7.30 -2.44
C THR A 118 -3.42 6.24 -2.60
N ALA A 119 -2.38 6.33 -1.78
CA ALA A 119 -1.12 5.63 -1.98
C ALA A 119 -1.25 4.11 -2.16
N GLY A 120 -2.19 3.45 -1.45
CA GLY A 120 -2.38 2.00 -1.54
C GLY A 120 -1.06 1.25 -1.33
N LEU A 121 -0.61 0.49 -2.33
CA LEU A 121 0.66 -0.24 -2.29
C LEU A 121 1.89 0.59 -2.73
N GLY A 122 1.72 1.90 -2.93
CA GLY A 122 2.79 2.84 -3.22
C GLY A 122 3.43 2.73 -4.62
N ARG A 123 2.78 2.07 -5.57
CA ARG A 123 3.36 1.79 -6.89
C ARG A 123 3.63 3.05 -7.70
N ASP A 124 2.65 3.94 -7.76
CA ASP A 124 2.77 5.20 -8.53
C ASP A 124 3.76 6.16 -7.86
N GLY A 125 3.69 6.27 -6.52
CA GLY A 125 4.66 7.04 -5.75
C GLY A 125 6.10 6.55 -5.94
N PHE A 126 6.33 5.24 -5.98
CA PHE A 126 7.65 4.68 -6.26
C PHE A 126 8.14 5.03 -7.68
N VAL A 127 7.26 4.99 -8.68
CA VAL A 127 7.59 5.43 -10.05
C VAL A 127 7.97 6.90 -10.05
N LEU A 128 7.21 7.76 -9.40
CA LEU A 128 7.51 9.19 -9.29
C LEU A 128 8.83 9.46 -8.58
N ALA A 129 9.13 8.73 -7.50
CA ALA A 129 10.41 8.83 -6.80
C ALA A 129 11.58 8.41 -7.69
N CYS A 130 11.45 7.34 -8.49
CA CYS A 130 12.45 6.95 -9.49
C CYS A 130 12.68 8.03 -10.57
N LEU A 131 11.66 8.82 -10.87
CA LEU A 131 11.75 9.94 -11.82
C LEU A 131 12.29 11.23 -11.20
N GLY A 132 12.51 11.24 -9.89
CA GLY A 132 13.14 12.33 -9.15
C GLY A 132 12.22 13.13 -8.23
N CYS A 133 10.92 12.84 -8.18
CA CYS A 133 9.99 13.50 -7.25
C CYS A 133 10.27 13.11 -5.80
N THR A 134 9.92 13.99 -4.87
CA THR A 134 9.74 13.64 -3.47
C THR A 134 8.25 13.40 -3.22
N VAL A 135 7.88 12.25 -2.65
CA VAL A 135 6.49 11.82 -2.56
C VAL A 135 6.11 11.46 -1.14
N GLU A 136 5.05 12.09 -0.64
CA GLU A 136 4.36 11.63 0.56
C GLU A 136 3.22 10.69 0.15
N LEU A 137 3.23 9.49 0.70
CA LEU A 137 2.28 8.42 0.47
C LEU A 137 1.27 8.42 1.60
N VAL A 138 0.06 8.92 1.36
CA VAL A 138 -0.99 8.97 2.38
C VAL A 138 -1.91 7.76 2.22
N GLU A 139 -1.97 6.94 3.27
CA GLU A 139 -2.81 5.72 3.30
C GLU A 139 -3.59 5.65 4.61
N ARG A 140 -4.92 5.52 4.50
CA ARG A 140 -5.82 5.48 5.65
C ARG A 140 -6.04 4.09 6.24
N SER A 141 -5.91 3.03 5.40
CA SER A 141 -6.09 1.66 5.85
C SER A 141 -4.88 1.21 6.68
N PRO A 142 -5.02 0.91 7.98
CA PRO A 142 -3.89 0.47 8.79
C PRO A 142 -3.24 -0.81 8.28
N ILE A 143 -4.02 -1.71 7.66
CA ILE A 143 -3.53 -2.96 7.07
C ILE A 143 -2.66 -2.69 5.85
N ILE A 144 -3.17 -1.87 4.92
CA ILE A 144 -2.42 -1.51 3.71
C ILE A 144 -1.18 -0.69 4.06
N ALA A 145 -1.30 0.25 4.99
CA ALA A 145 -0.17 1.03 5.48
C ALA A 145 0.92 0.14 6.14
N ALA A 146 0.52 -0.94 6.84
CA ALA A 146 1.48 -1.90 7.39
C ALA A 146 2.24 -2.65 6.30
N LEU A 147 1.56 -3.12 5.24
CA LEU A 147 2.20 -3.75 4.09
C LEU A 147 3.15 -2.78 3.37
N LEU A 148 2.72 -1.53 3.17
CA LEU A 148 3.52 -0.49 2.54
C LEU A 148 4.76 -0.15 3.38
N ARG A 149 4.61 -0.03 4.69
CA ARG A 149 5.71 0.20 5.64
C ARG A 149 6.74 -0.92 5.60
N ASP A 150 6.30 -2.18 5.57
CA ASP A 150 7.17 -3.34 5.44
C ASP A 150 7.96 -3.29 4.12
N GLY A 151 7.28 -3.04 3.00
CA GLY A 151 7.91 -2.90 1.68
C GLY A 151 8.94 -1.78 1.61
N LEU A 152 8.63 -0.60 2.18
CA LEU A 152 9.55 0.53 2.27
C LEU A 152 10.77 0.18 3.14
N SER A 153 10.56 -0.46 4.30
CA SER A 153 11.63 -0.87 5.20
C SER A 153 12.60 -1.87 4.56
N ARG A 154 12.09 -2.77 3.72
CA ARG A 154 12.95 -3.70 2.96
C ARG A 154 13.68 -2.97 1.82
N ALA A 155 12.99 -2.08 1.13
CA ALA A 155 13.57 -1.31 0.02
C ALA A 155 14.71 -0.38 0.46
N VAL A 156 14.61 0.25 1.63
CA VAL A 156 15.67 1.11 2.20
C VAL A 156 16.99 0.35 2.42
N ARG A 157 16.91 -0.97 2.66
CA ARG A 157 18.11 -1.81 2.84
C ARG A 157 18.71 -2.33 1.53
N ASP A 158 18.03 -2.13 0.41
CA ASP A 158 18.52 -2.55 -0.90
C ASP A 158 19.67 -1.65 -1.37
N PRO A 159 20.82 -2.19 -1.82
CA PRO A 159 21.99 -1.41 -2.16
C PRO A 159 21.80 -0.51 -3.39
N GLU A 160 20.82 -0.78 -4.25
CA GLU A 160 20.61 0.01 -5.46
C GLU A 160 19.52 1.08 -5.32
N ILE A 161 18.44 0.79 -4.55
CA ILE A 161 17.32 1.73 -4.44
C ILE A 161 17.16 2.33 -3.03
N GLY A 162 17.93 1.83 -2.05
CA GLY A 162 17.73 2.20 -0.65
C GLY A 162 17.88 3.69 -0.39
N ALA A 163 18.89 4.32 -0.93
CA ALA A 163 19.10 5.77 -0.80
C ALA A 163 17.92 6.55 -1.41
N LEU A 164 17.51 6.19 -2.63
CA LEU A 164 16.39 6.82 -3.32
C LEU A 164 15.09 6.71 -2.52
N VAL A 165 14.78 5.50 -2.00
CA VAL A 165 13.56 5.26 -1.23
C VAL A 165 13.60 6.05 0.07
N GLY A 166 14.72 6.01 0.81
CA GLY A 166 14.87 6.71 2.07
C GLY A 166 14.79 8.24 1.97
N GLU A 167 15.26 8.80 0.85
CA GLU A 167 15.25 10.25 0.63
C GLU A 167 13.94 10.78 0.05
N ARG A 168 13.24 9.98 -0.77
CA ARG A 168 12.16 10.47 -1.63
C ARG A 168 10.77 9.94 -1.31
N LEU A 169 10.65 8.86 -0.53
CA LEU A 169 9.35 8.27 -0.18
C LEU A 169 9.11 8.35 1.33
N ARG A 170 7.98 8.91 1.70
CA ARG A 170 7.54 8.98 3.08
C ARG A 170 6.11 8.48 3.19
N LEU A 171 5.85 7.53 4.10
CA LEU A 171 4.52 7.06 4.42
C LEU A 171 3.90 7.90 5.54
N VAL A 172 2.66 8.33 5.32
CA VAL A 172 1.79 8.97 6.31
C VAL A 172 0.52 8.12 6.48
N GLU A 173 0.32 7.57 7.66
CA GLU A 173 -0.91 6.84 8.00
C GLU A 173 -1.97 7.84 8.45
N ALA A 174 -2.85 8.24 7.54
CA ALA A 174 -3.89 9.22 7.81
C ALA A 174 -5.06 9.11 6.82
N ASP A 175 -6.21 9.62 7.21
CA ASP A 175 -7.24 9.98 6.24
C ASP A 175 -6.74 11.18 5.41
N SER A 176 -6.84 11.06 4.09
CA SER A 176 -6.29 12.06 3.17
C SER A 176 -6.97 13.43 3.30
N ARG A 177 -8.24 13.47 3.66
CA ARG A 177 -8.96 14.75 3.87
C ARG A 177 -8.45 15.44 5.13
N GLU A 178 -8.30 14.69 6.23
CA GLU A 178 -7.75 15.22 7.48
C GLU A 178 -6.31 15.68 7.29
N PHE A 179 -5.50 14.87 6.61
CA PHE A 179 -4.12 15.21 6.29
C PHE A 179 -4.03 16.54 5.53
N LEU A 180 -4.80 16.71 4.44
CA LEU A 180 -4.78 17.93 3.63
C LEU A 180 -5.30 19.16 4.37
N LEU A 181 -6.32 19.00 5.23
CA LEU A 181 -6.85 20.09 6.04
C LEU A 181 -5.88 20.59 7.11
N LEU A 182 -5.02 19.71 7.62
CA LEU A 182 -4.03 20.03 8.67
C LEU A 182 -2.66 20.42 8.10
N LEU A 183 -2.47 20.30 6.78
CA LEU A 183 -1.20 20.62 6.14
C LEU A 183 -0.98 22.14 6.17
N PRO A 184 0.11 22.63 6.77
CA PRO A 184 0.41 24.06 6.78
C PRO A 184 0.77 24.56 5.37
N GLU A 185 0.41 25.79 5.03
CA GLU A 185 0.67 26.38 3.70
C GLU A 185 2.14 26.30 3.28
N SER A 186 3.05 26.42 4.27
CA SER A 186 4.49 26.31 4.04
C SER A 186 4.97 24.91 3.58
N LEU A 187 4.11 23.89 3.71
CA LEU A 187 4.37 22.50 3.32
C LEU A 187 3.47 22.03 2.19
N TYR A 188 2.76 22.94 1.51
CA TYR A 188 1.95 22.54 0.38
C TYR A 188 2.80 21.93 -0.73
N PRO A 189 2.40 20.74 -1.23
CA PRO A 189 3.09 20.10 -2.34
C PRO A 189 2.86 20.85 -3.65
N ASP A 190 3.72 20.62 -4.63
CA ASP A 190 3.51 21.13 -5.98
C ASP A 190 2.34 20.42 -6.67
N VAL A 191 2.05 19.17 -6.27
CA VAL A 191 1.02 18.31 -6.87
C VAL A 191 0.34 17.45 -5.80
N ILE A 192 -0.97 17.27 -5.97
CA ILE A 192 -1.80 16.33 -5.19
C ILE A 192 -2.43 15.32 -6.16
#